data_7642317d99edaf5037587dd82f0a8e09
#
_entry.id   7642317d99edaf5037587dd82f0a8e09
#
_cell.length_a   1.000
_cell.length_b   1.000
_cell.length_c   1.000
_cell.angle_alpha   90.00
_cell.angle_beta   90.00
_cell.angle_gamma   90.00
#
_symmetry.space_group_name_H-M   'P 1'
#
loop_
_entity.id
_entity.type
_entity.pdbx_description
1 polymer ?
#
loop_
_entity_poly.entity_id
_entity_poly.type
_entity_poly.pdbx_seq_one_letter_code
_entity_poly.pdbx_strand_id
1 'polypeptide(L)'
;MGKKSVRCKDCERDYKLTSESSNQFVTVDLSYQLETLLRNEEIQKDLLQTLDVRNENKIDGVINNIYDSQLYRNLQLFSPHTLTYNINTDGAPPFKSSNCSFWPIQLYLNELSPQIRKQNIILGGMFLTSTEPGPKLMKIYLSKFIDDAENLMKQGINITLLNSNIQRNFKFHCLLICVDSVARPVIQNRYQYSGYYGCSWCYDHGEYNSSAVRYPITENDPTLRTHKDYVNDVEEVEKQKRHINGVKGSSEFLRLKNIDCVWSFPVDYMHGVLLGVTRQL
;
A
#
# COMPACT_ATOMS: atom_id res chain seq x y z
N MET A 1 -33.24 -10.95 12.63
CA MET A 1 -31.83 -10.48 12.73
C MET A 1 -31.76 -9.47 13.84
N GLY A 2 -31.06 -9.77 14.93
CA GLY A 2 -30.98 -8.89 16.10
C GLY A 2 -30.10 -7.68 15.84
N LYS A 3 -30.57 -6.50 16.20
CA LYS A 3 -29.80 -5.25 16.17
C LYS A 3 -28.62 -5.41 17.14
N LYS A 4 -27.42 -5.65 16.65
CA LYS A 4 -26.22 -5.61 17.48
C LYS A 4 -25.83 -4.15 17.67
N SER A 5 -25.84 -3.66 18.89
CA SER A 5 -25.17 -2.42 19.27
C SER A 5 -23.76 -2.77 19.75
N VAL A 6 -22.78 -1.95 19.36
CA VAL A 6 -21.39 -2.05 19.85
C VAL A 6 -21.05 -0.77 20.55
N ARG A 7 -20.57 -0.89 21.80
CA ARG A 7 -20.06 0.25 22.56
C ARG A 7 -18.62 0.52 22.15
N CYS A 8 -18.33 1.76 21.75
CA CYS A 8 -16.97 2.18 21.47
C CYS A 8 -16.15 2.22 22.77
N LYS A 9 -14.96 1.64 22.76
CA LYS A 9 -14.07 1.63 23.92
C LYS A 9 -13.44 2.99 24.20
N ASP A 10 -13.28 3.84 23.17
CA ASP A 10 -12.58 5.11 23.27
C ASP A 10 -13.50 6.27 23.63
N CYS A 11 -14.73 6.29 23.11
CA CYS A 11 -15.68 7.37 23.38
C CYS A 11 -16.90 6.93 24.16
N GLU A 12 -16.99 5.66 24.57
CA GLU A 12 -18.06 5.02 25.33
C GLU A 12 -19.49 5.13 24.76
N ARG A 13 -19.64 5.57 23.52
CA ARG A 13 -20.92 5.66 22.82
C ARG A 13 -21.35 4.34 22.25
N ASP A 14 -22.69 4.10 22.32
CA ASP A 14 -23.29 2.93 21.67
C ASP A 14 -23.59 3.22 20.20
N TYR A 15 -23.04 2.39 19.33
CA TYR A 15 -23.27 2.44 17.87
C TYR A 15 -24.16 1.25 17.47
N LYS A 16 -25.27 1.56 16.81
CA LYS A 16 -26.11 0.53 16.20
C LYS A 16 -25.48 0.12 14.88
N LEU A 17 -25.09 -1.15 14.77
CA LEU A 17 -24.67 -1.72 13.48
C LEU A 17 -25.93 -1.94 12.64
N THR A 18 -26.27 -0.93 11.84
CA THR A 18 -27.37 -1.01 10.87
C THR A 18 -26.77 -1.20 9.47
N SER A 19 -27.46 -1.93 8.61
CA SER A 19 -27.16 -2.05 7.18
C SER A 19 -27.26 -0.69 6.43
N GLU A 20 -27.72 0.35 7.11
CA GLU A 20 -27.93 1.71 6.59
C GLU A 20 -26.74 2.63 6.84
N SER A 21 -25.66 2.15 7.48
CA SER A 21 -24.44 2.95 7.66
C SER A 21 -23.81 3.22 6.31
N SER A 22 -23.60 4.48 5.97
CA SER A 22 -22.97 4.91 4.71
C SER A 22 -21.49 4.48 4.58
N ASN A 23 -20.86 4.11 5.70
CA ASN A 23 -19.47 3.68 5.75
C ASN A 23 -19.35 2.37 6.55
N GLN A 24 -18.80 1.35 5.93
CA GLN A 24 -18.59 0.03 6.56
C GLN A 24 -17.19 -0.47 6.30
N PHE A 25 -16.50 -0.87 7.37
CA PHE A 25 -15.18 -1.49 7.27
C PHE A 25 -15.28 -2.97 7.64
N VAL A 26 -14.71 -3.82 6.80
CA VAL A 26 -14.52 -5.24 7.07
C VAL A 26 -13.02 -5.51 7.04
N THR A 27 -12.49 -6.07 8.10
CA THR A 27 -11.10 -6.54 8.17
C THR A 27 -11.08 -8.06 8.09
N VAL A 28 -10.09 -8.61 7.42
CA VAL A 28 -9.90 -10.05 7.28
C VAL A 28 -8.53 -10.38 7.89
N ASP A 29 -8.47 -11.42 8.69
CA ASP A 29 -7.25 -11.84 9.38
C ASP A 29 -6.16 -12.22 8.37
N LEU A 30 -5.12 -11.39 8.31
CA LEU A 30 -3.99 -11.58 7.41
C LEU A 30 -3.14 -12.79 7.80
N SER A 31 -2.93 -12.99 9.10
CA SER A 31 -2.10 -14.09 9.60
C SER A 31 -2.72 -15.43 9.24
N TYR A 32 -4.02 -15.58 9.41
CA TYR A 32 -4.75 -16.80 9.04
C TYR A 32 -4.67 -17.08 7.54
N GLN A 33 -4.86 -16.07 6.70
CA GLN A 33 -4.80 -16.23 5.25
C GLN A 33 -3.40 -16.62 4.78
N LEU A 34 -2.37 -15.92 5.28
CA LEU A 34 -0.97 -16.20 4.95
C LEU A 34 -0.54 -17.59 5.44
N GLU A 35 -0.93 -17.97 6.65
CA GLU A 35 -0.65 -19.29 7.18
C GLU A 35 -1.32 -20.39 6.34
N THR A 36 -2.59 -20.21 5.99
CA THR A 36 -3.33 -21.14 5.15
C THR A 36 -2.69 -21.26 3.76
N LEU A 37 -2.33 -20.14 3.16
CA LEU A 37 -1.63 -20.09 1.87
C LEU A 37 -0.31 -20.86 1.92
N LEU A 38 0.54 -20.57 2.91
CA LEU A 38 1.87 -21.14 3.03
C LEU A 38 1.89 -22.60 3.55
N ARG A 39 0.76 -23.14 4.00
CA ARG A 39 0.59 -24.58 4.29
C ARG A 39 0.32 -25.40 3.04
N ASN A 40 -0.03 -24.78 1.93
CA ASN A 40 -0.25 -25.48 0.67
C ASN A 40 1.08 -25.98 0.11
N GLU A 41 1.14 -27.28 -0.23
CA GLU A 41 2.38 -27.93 -0.71
C GLU A 41 2.91 -27.32 -2.00
N GLU A 42 2.05 -27.05 -2.96
CA GLU A 42 2.40 -26.49 -4.26
C GLU A 42 2.97 -25.08 -4.11
N ILE A 43 2.37 -24.28 -3.23
CA ILE A 43 2.83 -22.92 -2.93
C ILE A 43 4.15 -22.92 -2.16
N GLN A 44 4.33 -23.83 -1.20
CA GLN A 44 5.63 -23.97 -0.52
C GLN A 44 6.75 -24.33 -1.48
N LYS A 45 6.48 -25.24 -2.42
CA LYS A 45 7.45 -25.66 -3.43
C LYS A 45 7.87 -24.50 -4.33
N ASP A 46 6.89 -23.74 -4.83
CA ASP A 46 7.14 -22.54 -5.63
C ASP A 46 7.90 -21.47 -4.84
N LEU A 47 7.51 -21.23 -3.59
CA LEU A 47 8.19 -20.31 -2.69
C LEU A 47 9.66 -20.68 -2.49
N LEU A 48 9.95 -21.93 -2.15
CA LEU A 48 11.32 -22.37 -1.89
C LEU A 48 12.19 -22.25 -3.14
N GLN A 49 11.68 -22.64 -4.32
CA GLN A 49 12.38 -22.43 -5.59
C GLN A 49 12.69 -20.96 -5.86
N THR A 50 11.73 -20.07 -5.61
CA THR A 50 11.96 -18.64 -5.78
C THR A 50 12.97 -18.08 -4.78
N LEU A 51 12.95 -18.56 -3.53
CA LEU A 51 13.93 -18.15 -2.53
C LEU A 51 15.35 -18.57 -2.89
N ASP A 52 15.53 -19.75 -3.50
CA ASP A 52 16.82 -20.22 -3.99
C ASP A 52 17.33 -19.34 -5.14
N VAL A 53 16.50 -19.11 -6.18
CA VAL A 53 16.85 -18.25 -7.33
C VAL A 53 17.15 -16.82 -6.90
N ARG A 54 16.44 -16.29 -5.92
CA ARG A 54 16.64 -14.95 -5.36
C ARG A 54 18.08 -14.74 -4.86
N ASN A 55 18.70 -15.79 -4.35
CA ASN A 55 20.04 -15.75 -3.73
C ASN A 55 21.18 -16.02 -4.75
N GLU A 56 20.86 -16.40 -5.98
CA GLU A 56 21.86 -16.63 -7.02
C GLU A 56 22.51 -15.30 -7.49
N ASN A 57 23.76 -15.42 -7.98
CA ASN A 57 24.51 -14.29 -8.54
C ASN A 57 23.79 -13.73 -9.77
N LYS A 58 23.45 -12.46 -9.74
CA LYS A 58 22.71 -11.79 -10.77
C LYS A 58 23.63 -11.00 -11.71
N ILE A 59 23.22 -10.90 -12.95
CA ILE A 59 23.87 -10.04 -13.95
C ILE A 59 23.52 -8.58 -13.61
N ASP A 60 24.53 -7.76 -13.37
CA ASP A 60 24.34 -6.34 -13.11
C ASP A 60 23.60 -5.64 -14.26
N GLY A 61 22.61 -4.81 -13.89
CA GLY A 61 21.83 -4.03 -14.84
C GLY A 61 20.63 -4.77 -15.45
N VAL A 62 20.44 -6.07 -15.18
CA VAL A 62 19.27 -6.83 -15.66
C VAL A 62 18.21 -6.92 -14.55
N ILE A 63 16.99 -6.49 -14.87
CA ILE A 63 15.83 -6.58 -14.00
C ILE A 63 14.88 -7.62 -14.58
N ASN A 64 14.81 -8.80 -13.97
CA ASN A 64 13.92 -9.89 -14.37
C ASN A 64 12.69 -9.99 -13.48
N ASN A 65 12.80 -9.58 -12.21
CA ASN A 65 11.72 -9.67 -11.25
C ASN A 65 11.84 -8.55 -10.20
N ILE A 66 10.83 -8.43 -9.34
CA ILE A 66 10.75 -7.43 -8.28
C ILE A 66 11.93 -7.51 -7.29
N TYR A 67 12.44 -8.72 -7.04
CA TYR A 67 13.60 -8.92 -6.15
C TYR A 67 14.93 -8.41 -6.75
N ASP A 68 14.95 -7.99 -8.02
CA ASP A 68 16.08 -7.28 -8.61
C ASP A 68 16.08 -5.78 -8.31
N SER A 69 14.96 -5.25 -7.79
CA SER A 69 14.84 -3.83 -7.47
C SER A 69 15.69 -3.44 -6.25
N GLN A 70 16.17 -2.19 -6.25
CA GLN A 70 16.93 -1.63 -5.13
C GLN A 70 16.14 -1.66 -3.82
N LEU A 71 14.84 -1.34 -3.85
CA LEU A 71 13.98 -1.38 -2.68
C LEU A 71 13.94 -2.78 -2.05
N TYR A 72 13.79 -3.81 -2.88
CA TYR A 72 13.76 -5.19 -2.40
C TYR A 72 15.11 -5.61 -1.82
N ARG A 73 16.22 -5.30 -2.52
CA ARG A 73 17.57 -5.62 -2.06
C ARG A 73 17.88 -4.98 -0.71
N ASN A 74 17.44 -3.77 -0.48
CA ASN A 74 17.62 -3.07 0.80
C ASN A 74 16.91 -3.80 1.96
N LEU A 75 15.75 -4.43 1.71
CA LEU A 75 15.02 -5.19 2.74
C LEU A 75 15.66 -6.53 3.07
N GLN A 76 16.33 -7.19 2.11
CA GLN A 76 16.96 -8.50 2.31
C GLN A 76 18.13 -8.49 3.29
N LEU A 77 18.74 -7.35 3.54
CA LEU A 77 19.84 -7.21 4.51
C LEU A 77 19.43 -7.62 5.94
N PHE A 78 18.12 -7.82 6.20
CA PHE A 78 17.61 -8.06 7.56
C PHE A 78 17.35 -9.53 7.92
N SER A 79 17.01 -10.41 6.98
CA SER A 79 16.80 -11.84 7.25
C SER A 79 16.53 -12.66 5.99
N PRO A 80 17.11 -13.91 5.87
CA PRO A 80 16.79 -14.83 4.77
C PRO A 80 15.33 -15.33 4.78
N HIS A 81 14.62 -15.19 5.90
CA HIS A 81 13.23 -15.59 6.07
C HIS A 81 12.26 -14.41 6.02
N THR A 82 12.68 -13.31 5.41
CA THR A 82 11.81 -12.18 5.13
C THR A 82 11.10 -12.41 3.81
N LEU A 83 9.78 -12.35 3.85
CA LEU A 83 8.91 -12.31 2.68
C LEU A 83 8.38 -10.89 2.51
N THR A 84 8.10 -10.52 1.28
CA THR A 84 7.56 -9.20 0.96
C THR A 84 6.22 -9.32 0.26
N TYR A 85 5.42 -8.29 0.40
CA TYR A 85 4.15 -8.19 -0.31
C TYR A 85 3.95 -6.81 -0.90
N ASN A 86 3.20 -6.75 -1.98
CA ASN A 86 2.70 -5.51 -2.55
C ASN A 86 1.23 -5.35 -2.21
N ILE A 87 0.82 -4.10 -2.02
CA ILE A 87 -0.57 -3.72 -1.75
C ILE A 87 -1.13 -3.04 -2.98
N ASN A 88 -2.39 -3.32 -3.26
CA ASN A 88 -3.24 -2.54 -4.14
C ASN A 88 -4.51 -2.15 -3.40
N THR A 89 -4.97 -0.93 -3.58
CA THR A 89 -6.29 -0.47 -3.16
C THR A 89 -6.77 0.59 -4.14
N ASP A 90 -7.99 0.44 -4.60
CA ASP A 90 -8.63 1.34 -5.53
C ASP A 90 -10.14 1.34 -5.30
N GLY A 91 -10.77 2.50 -5.52
CA GLY A 91 -12.21 2.66 -5.39
C GLY A 91 -12.94 2.22 -6.65
N ALA A 92 -13.75 1.17 -6.57
CA ALA A 92 -14.57 0.71 -7.66
C ALA A 92 -16.06 0.63 -7.26
N PRO A 93 -16.99 0.97 -8.16
CA PRO A 93 -18.39 0.73 -7.91
C PRO A 93 -18.66 -0.78 -7.96
N PRO A 94 -19.33 -1.38 -6.93
CA PRO A 94 -19.66 -2.80 -6.95
C PRO A 94 -20.61 -3.20 -8.06
N PHE A 95 -21.45 -2.26 -8.52
CA PHE A 95 -22.38 -2.43 -9.64
C PHE A 95 -22.44 -1.13 -10.48
N LYS A 96 -22.73 -1.25 -11.78
CA LYS A 96 -22.84 -0.09 -12.71
C LYS A 96 -23.83 1.00 -12.26
N SER A 97 -24.87 0.63 -11.52
CA SER A 97 -25.91 1.54 -10.99
C SER A 97 -25.72 1.89 -9.51
N SER A 98 -24.60 1.52 -8.90
CA SER A 98 -24.36 1.71 -7.48
C SER A 98 -23.86 3.13 -7.20
N ASN A 99 -24.47 3.77 -6.19
CA ASN A 99 -23.94 5.00 -5.61
C ASN A 99 -22.90 4.75 -4.52
N CYS A 100 -22.45 3.50 -4.37
CA CYS A 100 -21.44 3.11 -3.39
C CYS A 100 -20.12 2.80 -4.08
N SER A 101 -19.03 3.14 -3.43
CA SER A 101 -17.66 2.73 -3.78
C SER A 101 -17.19 1.63 -2.83
N PHE A 102 -16.48 0.68 -3.39
CA PHE A 102 -15.87 -0.44 -2.71
C PHE A 102 -14.34 -0.31 -2.81
N TRP A 103 -13.67 -0.28 -1.67
CA TRP A 103 -12.20 -0.11 -1.57
C TRP A 103 -11.60 -1.36 -0.92
N PRO A 104 -11.17 -2.36 -1.68
CA PRO A 104 -10.46 -3.53 -1.13
C PRO A 104 -9.00 -3.18 -0.85
N ILE A 105 -8.40 -3.76 0.19
CA ILE A 105 -6.96 -3.85 0.34
C ILE A 105 -6.56 -5.25 -0.12
N GLN A 106 -5.93 -5.33 -1.27
CA GLN A 106 -5.46 -6.56 -1.89
C GLN A 106 -3.94 -6.66 -1.75
N LEU A 107 -3.46 -7.86 -1.44
CA LEU A 107 -2.03 -8.13 -1.32
C LEU A 107 -1.67 -9.38 -2.11
N TYR A 108 -0.41 -9.44 -2.53
CA TYR A 108 0.20 -10.68 -3.01
C TYR A 108 1.66 -10.76 -2.59
N LEU A 109 2.15 -11.99 -2.39
CA LEU A 109 3.54 -12.23 -2.02
C LEU A 109 4.46 -12.12 -3.24
N ASN A 110 5.54 -11.38 -3.09
CA ASN A 110 6.51 -11.15 -4.16
C ASN A 110 7.40 -12.37 -4.43
N GLU A 111 7.59 -13.23 -3.44
CA GLU A 111 8.41 -14.44 -3.52
C GLU A 111 7.68 -15.64 -4.13
N LEU A 112 6.47 -15.46 -4.64
CA LEU A 112 5.78 -16.45 -5.47
C LEU A 112 6.04 -16.16 -6.95
N SER A 113 6.05 -17.20 -7.78
CA SER A 113 6.14 -17.05 -9.23
C SER A 113 4.96 -16.24 -9.79
N PRO A 114 5.10 -15.56 -10.94
CA PRO A 114 4.04 -14.68 -11.46
C PRO A 114 2.69 -15.37 -11.67
N GLN A 115 2.66 -16.66 -12.04
CA GLN A 115 1.44 -17.43 -12.20
C GLN A 115 0.75 -17.68 -10.86
N ILE A 116 1.50 -18.18 -9.88
CA ILE A 116 0.99 -18.48 -8.54
C ILE A 116 0.57 -17.18 -7.82
N ARG A 117 1.35 -16.11 -7.95
CA ARG A 117 1.06 -14.79 -7.40
C ARG A 117 -0.30 -14.25 -7.82
N LYS A 118 -0.62 -14.35 -9.12
CA LYS A 118 -1.91 -13.88 -9.67
C LYS A 118 -3.13 -14.66 -9.17
N GLN A 119 -2.94 -15.93 -8.85
CA GLN A 119 -4.02 -16.82 -8.39
C GLN A 119 -4.25 -16.72 -6.87
N ASN A 120 -3.29 -16.16 -6.12
CA ASN A 120 -3.29 -16.16 -4.66
C ASN A 120 -3.24 -14.72 -4.12
N ILE A 121 -4.31 -13.98 -4.39
CA ILE A 121 -4.50 -12.63 -3.85
C ILE A 121 -5.10 -12.75 -2.46
N ILE A 122 -4.52 -12.05 -1.50
CA ILE A 122 -4.94 -11.99 -0.10
C ILE A 122 -5.76 -10.71 0.09
N LEU A 123 -6.84 -10.80 0.85
CA LEU A 123 -7.70 -9.67 1.15
C LEU A 123 -7.43 -9.15 2.57
N GLY A 124 -6.78 -7.99 2.69
CA GLY A 124 -6.49 -7.34 3.97
C GLY A 124 -7.68 -6.65 4.61
N GLY A 125 -8.63 -6.23 3.79
CA GLY A 125 -9.83 -5.56 4.25
C GLY A 125 -10.66 -5.00 3.11
N MET A 126 -11.84 -4.53 3.46
CA MET A 126 -12.79 -3.91 2.53
C MET A 126 -13.43 -2.69 3.18
N PHE A 127 -13.49 -1.60 2.46
CA PHE A 127 -14.24 -0.42 2.86
C PHE A 127 -15.35 -0.15 1.86
N LEU A 128 -16.59 -0.16 2.33
CA LEU A 128 -17.76 0.22 1.56
C LEU A 128 -18.19 1.62 1.99
N THR A 129 -18.32 2.52 1.03
CA THR A 129 -18.69 3.93 1.27
C THR A 129 -19.60 4.44 0.16
N SER A 130 -20.50 5.35 0.50
CA SER A 130 -21.37 6.05 -0.47
C SER A 130 -20.74 7.32 -1.05
N THR A 131 -19.57 7.73 -0.54
CA THR A 131 -18.83 8.91 -0.99
C THR A 131 -17.35 8.56 -1.07
N GLU A 132 -16.60 9.29 -1.89
CA GLU A 132 -15.16 9.13 -1.94
C GLU A 132 -14.55 9.39 -0.55
N PRO A 133 -13.72 8.47 -0.03
CA PRO A 133 -13.20 8.59 1.32
C PRO A 133 -12.18 9.71 1.43
N GLY A 134 -12.45 10.66 2.31
CA GLY A 134 -11.46 11.67 2.67
C GLY A 134 -10.32 11.10 3.52
N PRO A 135 -9.21 11.86 3.72
CA PRO A 135 -8.02 11.39 4.43
C PRO A 135 -8.29 10.83 5.83
N LYS A 136 -9.25 11.39 6.56
CA LYS A 136 -9.60 10.91 7.91
C LYS A 136 -10.21 9.51 7.92
N LEU A 137 -11.15 9.25 6.99
CA LEU A 137 -11.78 7.92 6.87
C LEU A 137 -10.78 6.90 6.35
N MET A 138 -9.97 7.27 5.35
CA MET A 138 -8.90 6.42 4.83
C MET A 138 -7.88 6.08 5.93
N LYS A 139 -7.52 7.04 6.78
CA LYS A 139 -6.64 6.82 7.92
C LYS A 139 -7.21 5.76 8.87
N ILE A 140 -8.49 5.86 9.26
CA ILE A 140 -9.16 4.89 10.14
C ILE A 140 -9.20 3.50 9.48
N TYR A 141 -9.52 3.44 8.21
CA TYR A 141 -9.57 2.19 7.45
C TYR A 141 -8.21 1.51 7.38
N LEU A 142 -7.18 2.26 7.02
CA LEU A 142 -5.81 1.74 6.90
C LEU A 142 -5.21 1.37 8.26
N SER A 143 -5.56 2.09 9.35
CA SER A 143 -4.92 1.86 10.65
C SER A 143 -5.06 0.42 11.12
N LYS A 144 -6.23 -0.21 10.94
CA LYS A 144 -6.44 -1.61 11.34
C LYS A 144 -5.59 -2.58 10.50
N PHE A 145 -5.51 -2.35 9.19
CA PHE A 145 -4.64 -3.11 8.31
C PHE A 145 -3.15 -2.94 8.70
N ILE A 146 -2.75 -1.72 9.04
CA ILE A 146 -1.38 -1.41 9.46
C ILE A 146 -1.04 -2.07 10.80
N ASP A 147 -1.99 -2.16 11.75
CA ASP A 147 -1.78 -2.91 13.01
C ASP A 147 -1.44 -4.38 12.73
N ASP A 148 -2.19 -5.02 11.84
CA ASP A 148 -1.95 -6.42 11.45
C ASP A 148 -0.62 -6.56 10.68
N ALA A 149 -0.29 -5.62 9.79
CA ALA A 149 0.97 -5.58 9.06
C ALA A 149 2.19 -5.37 9.99
N GLU A 150 2.09 -4.50 11.00
CA GLU A 150 3.13 -4.35 12.03
C GLU A 150 3.34 -5.64 12.82
N ASN A 151 2.28 -6.34 13.17
CA ASN A 151 2.37 -7.62 13.88
C ASN A 151 3.08 -8.68 13.01
N LEU A 152 2.72 -8.79 11.73
CA LEU A 152 3.37 -9.69 10.78
C LEU A 152 4.86 -9.37 10.60
N MET A 153 5.21 -8.10 10.61
CA MET A 153 6.61 -7.67 10.51
C MET A 153 7.41 -7.97 11.79
N LYS A 154 6.80 -7.79 12.98
CA LYS A 154 7.47 -7.98 14.29
C LYS A 154 7.50 -9.45 14.70
N GLN A 155 6.36 -10.13 14.66
CA GLN A 155 6.18 -11.48 15.16
C GLN A 155 6.41 -12.54 14.07
N GLY A 156 5.99 -12.24 12.85
CA GLY A 156 5.99 -13.21 11.75
C GLY A 156 4.98 -14.34 11.95
N ILE A 157 5.08 -15.35 11.10
CA ILE A 157 4.27 -16.58 11.15
C ILE A 157 5.18 -17.79 11.12
N ASN A 158 4.92 -18.76 11.99
CA ASN A 158 5.64 -20.02 12.02
C ASN A 158 5.03 -21.01 11.04
N ILE A 159 5.80 -21.38 10.03
CA ILE A 159 5.39 -22.34 8.99
C ILE A 159 6.28 -23.59 9.08
N THR A 160 5.65 -24.75 9.11
CA THR A 160 6.36 -26.04 9.01
C THR A 160 6.61 -26.33 7.54
N LEU A 161 7.88 -26.46 7.17
CA LEU A 161 8.26 -26.80 5.80
C LEU A 161 8.05 -28.31 5.56
N LEU A 162 7.25 -28.63 4.55
CA LEU A 162 6.81 -30.00 4.29
C LEU A 162 7.98 -30.96 3.98
N ASN A 163 9.00 -30.47 3.28
CA ASN A 163 10.14 -31.31 2.87
C ASN A 163 11.12 -31.67 4.00
N SER A 164 11.09 -30.95 5.11
CA SER A 164 12.09 -31.11 6.19
C SER A 164 11.47 -31.22 7.59
N ASN A 165 10.17 -31.06 7.72
CA ASN A 165 9.46 -30.88 9.00
C ASN A 165 10.08 -29.82 9.92
N ILE A 166 10.87 -28.90 9.36
CA ILE A 166 11.49 -27.82 10.10
C ILE A 166 10.50 -26.65 10.17
N GLN A 167 10.28 -26.14 11.38
CA GLN A 167 9.51 -24.92 11.57
C GLN A 167 10.38 -23.69 11.28
N ARG A 168 9.88 -22.79 10.46
CA ARG A 168 10.51 -21.52 10.12
C ARG A 168 9.59 -20.35 10.43
N ASN A 169 10.15 -19.32 11.06
CA ASN A 169 9.41 -18.06 11.26
C ASN A 169 9.66 -17.15 10.07
N PHE A 170 8.60 -16.86 9.32
CA PHE A 170 8.63 -15.90 8.21
C PHE A 170 8.09 -14.55 8.67
N LYS A 171 8.84 -13.48 8.43
CA LYS A 171 8.40 -12.09 8.63
C LYS A 171 7.97 -11.49 7.31
N PHE A 172 6.95 -10.64 7.36
CA PHE A 172 6.33 -10.09 6.16
C PHE A 172 6.47 -8.57 6.16
N HIS A 173 7.00 -8.02 5.06
CA HIS A 173 7.21 -6.60 4.90
C HIS A 173 6.46 -6.08 3.68
N CYS A 174 5.78 -4.96 3.84
CA CYS A 174 5.24 -4.23 2.69
C CYS A 174 6.40 -3.67 1.87
N LEU A 175 6.39 -3.91 0.56
CA LEU A 175 7.40 -3.39 -0.35
C LEU A 175 6.86 -2.22 -1.17
N LEU A 176 5.71 -2.42 -1.85
CA LEU A 176 5.11 -1.43 -2.71
C LEU A 176 3.63 -1.24 -2.41
N ILE A 177 3.17 -0.01 -2.58
CA ILE A 177 1.78 0.39 -2.52
C ILE A 177 1.38 0.87 -3.93
N CYS A 178 0.80 -0.04 -4.71
CA CYS A 178 0.40 0.21 -6.09
C CYS A 178 -1.01 0.79 -6.12
N VAL A 179 -1.11 2.09 -6.29
CA VAL A 179 -2.38 2.84 -6.29
C VAL A 179 -2.37 3.89 -7.37
N ASP A 180 -3.54 4.24 -7.87
CA ASP A 180 -3.69 5.21 -8.94
C ASP A 180 -3.34 6.65 -8.51
N SER A 181 -3.40 7.59 -9.42
CA SER A 181 -3.08 9.00 -9.17
C SER A 181 -4.11 9.73 -8.30
N VAL A 182 -5.28 9.16 -8.07
CA VAL A 182 -6.35 9.71 -7.22
C VAL A 182 -6.24 9.16 -5.80
N ALA A 183 -6.10 7.84 -5.64
CA ALA A 183 -5.99 7.18 -4.34
C ALA A 183 -4.64 7.50 -3.63
N ARG A 184 -3.55 7.58 -4.39
CA ARG A 184 -2.21 7.83 -3.82
C ARG A 184 -2.11 9.07 -2.95
N PRO A 185 -2.54 10.27 -3.38
CA PRO A 185 -2.48 11.47 -2.53
C PRO A 185 -3.32 11.35 -1.25
N VAL A 186 -4.46 10.66 -1.31
CA VAL A 186 -5.31 10.42 -0.14
C VAL A 186 -4.58 9.53 0.87
N ILE A 187 -3.95 8.46 0.40
CA ILE A 187 -3.21 7.48 1.22
C ILE A 187 -1.93 8.11 1.79
N GLN A 188 -1.20 8.88 0.99
CA GLN A 188 -0.01 9.61 1.43
C GLN A 188 -0.33 10.86 2.26
N ASN A 189 -1.61 11.25 2.38
CA ASN A 189 -2.08 12.49 2.99
C ASN A 189 -1.41 13.72 2.39
N ARG A 190 -1.52 13.88 1.06
CA ARG A 190 -0.90 14.95 0.27
C ARG A 190 -1.92 15.65 -0.64
N TYR A 191 -1.47 16.72 -1.30
CA TYR A 191 -2.20 17.33 -2.41
C TYR A 191 -2.16 16.43 -3.64
N GLN A 192 -3.23 16.47 -4.42
CA GLN A 192 -3.31 15.88 -5.74
C GLN A 192 -2.56 16.73 -6.78
N TYR A 193 -2.42 16.20 -7.97
CA TYR A 193 -1.79 16.85 -9.12
C TYR A 193 -2.42 18.22 -9.47
N SER A 194 -3.64 18.50 -9.04
CA SER A 194 -4.32 19.78 -9.22
C SER A 194 -3.91 20.86 -8.20
N GLY A 195 -3.08 20.52 -7.22
CA GLY A 195 -2.60 21.46 -6.21
C GLY A 195 -1.11 21.78 -6.36
N TYR A 196 -0.63 22.86 -5.76
CA TYR A 196 0.79 23.16 -5.71
C TYR A 196 1.56 22.03 -5.00
N TYR A 197 2.77 21.72 -5.48
CA TYR A 197 3.57 20.58 -5.01
C TYR A 197 2.83 19.23 -5.09
N GLY A 198 1.93 19.07 -6.07
CA GLY A 198 1.10 17.88 -6.22
C GLY A 198 1.86 16.62 -6.69
N CYS A 199 3.10 16.75 -7.18
CA CYS A 199 3.92 15.60 -7.53
C CYS A 199 4.33 14.81 -6.28
N SER A 200 4.16 13.46 -6.31
CA SER A 200 4.55 12.59 -5.21
C SER A 200 6.07 12.35 -5.14
N TRP A 201 6.79 12.60 -6.22
CA TRP A 201 8.21 12.21 -6.36
C TRP A 201 9.19 13.38 -6.47
N CYS A 202 8.71 14.62 -6.75
CA CYS A 202 9.57 15.79 -6.84
C CYS A 202 8.95 17.02 -6.17
N TYR A 203 9.76 18.07 -6.04
CA TYR A 203 9.38 19.35 -5.45
C TYR A 203 8.96 20.39 -6.50
N ASP A 204 8.49 19.95 -7.67
CA ASP A 204 7.91 20.88 -8.62
C ASP A 204 6.72 21.61 -7.98
N HIS A 205 6.78 22.94 -7.98
CA HIS A 205 5.76 23.76 -7.36
C HIS A 205 4.46 23.77 -8.17
N GLY A 206 4.60 23.73 -9.48
CA GLY A 206 3.50 24.00 -10.42
C GLY A 206 3.15 25.49 -10.52
N GLU A 207 2.50 25.87 -11.59
CA GLU A 207 2.12 27.23 -11.91
C GLU A 207 0.61 27.31 -12.15
N TYR A 208 -0.04 28.33 -11.60
CA TYR A 208 -1.46 28.56 -11.86
C TYR A 208 -1.63 29.23 -13.23
N ASN A 209 -2.23 28.51 -14.16
CA ASN A 209 -2.50 29.01 -15.51
C ASN A 209 -3.84 28.46 -16.01
N SER A 210 -4.64 29.33 -16.64
CA SER A 210 -5.93 28.95 -17.25
C SER A 210 -6.83 28.17 -16.30
N SER A 211 -7.04 28.68 -15.09
CA SER A 211 -7.91 28.14 -14.04
C SER A 211 -7.48 26.77 -13.46
N ALA A 212 -6.25 26.36 -13.68
CA ALA A 212 -5.69 25.11 -13.11
C ALA A 212 -4.21 25.26 -12.74
N VAL A 213 -3.75 24.44 -11.81
CA VAL A 213 -2.30 24.27 -11.57
C VAL A 213 -1.75 23.35 -12.65
N ARG A 214 -0.68 23.77 -13.29
CA ARG A 214 0.02 23.06 -14.36
C ARG A 214 1.48 22.88 -13.99
N TYR A 215 2.11 21.85 -14.55
CA TYR A 215 3.52 21.53 -14.34
C TYR A 215 4.23 21.62 -15.69
N PRO A 216 4.69 22.83 -16.09
CA PRO A 216 5.38 23.02 -17.35
C PRO A 216 6.74 22.31 -17.34
N ILE A 217 7.20 21.91 -18.53
CA ILE A 217 8.56 21.41 -18.69
C ILE A 217 9.51 22.58 -18.48
N THR A 218 10.47 22.43 -17.57
CA THR A 218 11.49 23.41 -17.26
C THR A 218 12.86 22.95 -17.79
N GLU A 219 13.81 23.88 -17.96
CA GLU A 219 15.16 23.54 -18.41
C GLU A 219 15.91 22.65 -17.41
N ASN A 220 15.61 22.79 -16.13
CA ASN A 220 16.22 22.00 -15.06
C ASN A 220 15.21 20.99 -14.50
N ASP A 221 15.66 19.77 -14.28
CA ASP A 221 14.87 18.76 -13.61
C ASP A 221 14.53 19.18 -12.18
N PRO A 222 13.28 19.01 -11.73
CA PRO A 222 12.91 19.36 -10.37
C PRO A 222 13.60 18.44 -9.36
N THR A 223 13.94 19.00 -8.19
CA THR A 223 14.55 18.23 -7.09
C THR A 223 13.64 17.08 -6.68
N LEU A 224 14.19 15.87 -6.68
CA LEU A 224 13.47 14.68 -6.25
C LEU A 224 13.26 14.67 -4.73
N ARG A 225 12.14 14.12 -4.30
CA ARG A 225 11.84 13.91 -2.88
C ARG A 225 12.55 12.67 -2.37
N THR A 226 12.92 12.70 -1.10
CA THR A 226 13.40 11.53 -0.37
C THR A 226 12.41 11.17 0.75
N HIS A 227 12.49 9.95 1.26
CA HIS A 227 11.74 9.55 2.46
C HIS A 227 12.02 10.49 3.64
N LYS A 228 13.29 10.86 3.83
CA LYS A 228 13.71 11.78 4.91
C LYS A 228 13.03 13.14 4.79
N ASP A 229 12.98 13.69 3.57
CA ASP A 229 12.33 14.97 3.33
C ASP A 229 10.83 14.89 3.59
N TYR A 230 10.17 13.78 3.19
CA TYR A 230 8.77 13.57 3.48
C TYR A 230 8.50 13.52 5.01
N VAL A 231 9.35 12.86 5.78
CA VAL A 231 9.25 12.83 7.25
C VAL A 231 9.43 14.23 7.84
N ASN A 232 10.42 14.98 7.38
CA ASN A 232 10.63 16.37 7.80
C ASN A 232 9.42 17.26 7.48
N ASP A 233 8.85 17.14 6.27
CA ASP A 233 7.66 17.89 5.87
C ASP A 233 6.47 17.55 6.78
N VAL A 234 6.28 16.27 7.17
CA VAL A 234 5.23 15.84 8.12
C VAL A 234 5.45 16.48 9.49
N GLU A 235 6.66 16.46 10.03
CA GLU A 235 6.99 17.09 11.31
C GLU A 235 6.72 18.60 11.28
N GLU A 236 7.07 19.27 10.20
CA GLU A 236 6.81 20.70 10.05
C GLU A 236 5.31 21.02 9.94
N VAL A 237 4.52 20.17 9.25
CA VAL A 237 3.05 20.26 9.22
C VAL A 237 2.47 20.17 10.64
N GLU A 238 2.97 19.22 11.44
CA GLU A 238 2.50 19.04 12.82
C GLU A 238 2.86 20.24 13.73
N LYS A 239 4.04 20.82 13.57
CA LYS A 239 4.50 22.00 14.33
C LYS A 239 3.76 23.27 13.92
N GLN A 240 3.68 23.53 12.61
CA GLN A 240 3.17 24.79 12.09
C GLN A 240 1.66 24.79 11.88
N LYS A 241 0.99 23.62 11.97
CA LYS A 241 -0.45 23.43 11.70
C LYS A 241 -0.91 23.96 10.34
N ARG A 242 0.00 23.92 9.36
CA ARG A 242 -0.25 24.29 7.96
C ARG A 242 0.38 23.26 7.03
N HIS A 243 -0.12 23.14 5.81
CA HIS A 243 0.43 22.24 4.83
C HIS A 243 1.81 22.71 4.34
N ILE A 244 2.74 21.78 4.17
CA ILE A 244 4.12 22.06 3.77
C ILE A 244 4.45 21.23 2.54
N ASN A 245 4.95 21.84 1.47
CA ASN A 245 5.40 21.18 0.25
C ASN A 245 4.40 20.15 -0.32
N GLY A 246 3.11 20.45 -0.21
CA GLY A 246 2.04 19.56 -0.64
C GLY A 246 1.67 18.46 0.36
N VAL A 247 2.39 18.31 1.47
CA VAL A 247 2.07 17.40 2.56
C VAL A 247 1.02 18.03 3.46
N LYS A 248 -0.04 17.26 3.81
CA LYS A 248 -1.15 17.69 4.68
C LYS A 248 -1.06 17.09 6.08
N GLY A 249 -0.27 16.04 6.26
CA GLY A 249 -0.06 15.35 7.52
C GLY A 249 0.51 13.95 7.31
N SER A 250 0.62 13.19 8.38
CA SER A 250 1.18 11.84 8.39
C SER A 250 0.30 10.84 7.61
N SER A 251 0.94 9.97 6.84
CA SER A 251 0.35 8.74 6.32
C SER A 251 0.44 7.62 7.36
N GLU A 252 -0.56 6.71 7.40
CA GLU A 252 -0.51 5.52 8.23
C GLU A 252 0.66 4.59 7.87
N PHE A 253 1.08 4.59 6.61
CA PHE A 253 2.21 3.78 6.16
C PHE A 253 3.55 4.17 6.78
N LEU A 254 3.70 5.38 7.34
CA LEU A 254 4.89 5.75 8.13
C LEU A 254 5.13 4.87 9.36
N ARG A 255 4.10 4.18 9.85
CA ARG A 255 4.20 3.24 10.97
C ARG A 255 4.97 1.96 10.59
N LEU A 256 4.97 1.59 9.30
CA LEU A 256 5.68 0.41 8.82
C LEU A 256 7.16 0.75 8.64
N LYS A 257 8.01 0.09 9.41
CA LYS A 257 9.47 0.18 9.22
C LYS A 257 9.83 -0.26 7.80
N ASN A 258 10.79 0.42 7.19
CA ASN A 258 11.34 0.14 5.87
C ASN A 258 10.42 0.53 4.68
N ILE A 259 9.28 1.16 4.91
CA ILE A 259 8.54 1.82 3.84
C ILE A 259 9.22 3.13 3.49
N ASP A 260 9.50 3.31 2.21
CA ASP A 260 9.83 4.61 1.66
C ASP A 260 8.54 5.30 1.20
N CYS A 261 8.11 6.33 1.95
CA CYS A 261 6.84 7.01 1.65
C CYS A 261 6.83 7.81 0.34
N VAL A 262 7.94 7.82 -0.39
CA VAL A 262 8.06 8.39 -1.74
C VAL A 262 8.15 7.26 -2.76
N TRP A 263 9.15 6.40 -2.65
CA TRP A 263 9.52 5.42 -3.67
C TRP A 263 8.83 4.06 -3.55
N SER A 264 8.25 3.73 -2.37
CA SER A 264 7.35 2.57 -2.27
C SER A 264 5.97 2.79 -2.91
N PHE A 265 5.70 3.99 -3.45
CA PHE A 265 4.51 4.31 -4.22
C PHE A 265 4.88 4.46 -5.71
N PRO A 266 4.97 3.38 -6.48
CA PRO A 266 5.35 3.46 -7.89
C PRO A 266 4.28 4.15 -8.73
N VAL A 267 4.66 4.55 -9.93
CA VAL A 267 3.68 4.99 -10.94
C VAL A 267 2.80 3.81 -11.32
N ASP A 268 1.49 3.99 -11.24
CA ASP A 268 0.56 3.01 -11.78
C ASP A 268 0.66 2.99 -13.30
N TYR A 269 1.18 1.89 -13.83
CA TYR A 269 1.42 1.73 -15.25
C TYR A 269 0.11 1.77 -16.07
N MET A 270 -0.97 1.17 -15.55
CA MET A 270 -2.23 1.11 -16.28
C MET A 270 -2.87 2.50 -16.40
N HIS A 271 -3.06 3.21 -15.30
CA HIS A 271 -3.72 4.53 -15.35
C HIS A 271 -2.77 5.65 -15.76
N GLY A 272 -1.50 5.61 -15.34
CA GLY A 272 -0.54 6.66 -15.64
C GLY A 272 0.01 6.58 -17.06
N VAL A 273 0.35 5.38 -17.56
CA VAL A 273 0.97 5.20 -18.87
C VAL A 273 -0.06 4.83 -19.93
N LEU A 274 -0.75 3.69 -19.79
CA LEU A 274 -1.63 3.17 -20.85
C LEU A 274 -2.89 4.01 -21.04
N LEU A 275 -3.62 4.30 -19.98
CA LEU A 275 -4.86 5.08 -20.02
C LEU A 275 -4.60 6.60 -19.96
N GLY A 276 -3.45 7.01 -19.44
CA GLY A 276 -3.02 8.40 -19.42
C GLY A 276 -2.29 8.80 -20.71
N VAL A 277 -0.97 8.71 -20.70
CA VAL A 277 -0.11 9.23 -21.78
C VAL A 277 -0.40 8.59 -23.14
N THR A 278 -0.44 7.24 -23.20
CA THR A 278 -0.61 6.53 -24.48
C THR A 278 -1.97 6.80 -25.14
N ARG A 279 -3.01 7.02 -24.35
CA ARG A 279 -4.33 7.35 -24.90
C ARG A 279 -4.43 8.78 -25.45
N GLN A 280 -3.54 9.66 -25.01
CA GLN A 280 -3.50 11.08 -25.43
C GLN A 280 -2.65 11.28 -26.69
N LEU A 281 -1.75 10.34 -27.00
CA LEU A 281 -0.94 10.30 -28.22
C LEU A 281 -1.70 9.65 -29.37
#